data_188f662db098a13246c2c19c44964186
#
_entry.id   188f662db098a13246c2c19c44964186
#
_cell.length_a   1.000
_cell.length_b   1.000
_cell.length_c   1.000
_cell.angle_alpha   90.00
_cell.angle_beta   90.00
_cell.angle_gamma   90.00
#
_symmetry.space_group_name_H-M   'P 1'
#
loop_
_entity.id
_entity.type
_entity.pdbx_description
1 polymer ?
#
loop_
_entity_poly.entity_id
_entity_poly.type
_entity_poly.pdbx_seq_one_letter_code
_entity_poly.pdbx_strand_id
1 'polypeptide(L)'
;MVGTTSGSTPAGGQTDRVQSNPSPTDRSRPVPPQLLPRTAEADGDGTLLIGGCNVLDLAEEFGTPLFVYDEAHLRERCREAMAAFDGRVAYASKAFLCRAMARLVHEEGMTIDVATGGEYRVARAAEVPAASLVMHGNNKSGAELELAMRDGVGRIVVDSFDELDRLEALVADGAPAPAVLIRINPGIEVHTLDEVATGVPDSKFGFPLADGDAAGALARAAASPAMELMGIHVHIGSQVFSAENFADALAMLGPIVGEWDLPEFVVGGGLGVPYVTGEEAPTITQWANGIHRACDEAGIRATVSAEPGRSIAAAAAITLYRVGTIKEIAGVRTYVAVDGGMSDNPRPVLYGSGYETFLPRAVAAERPRTVTLVGKHCESGDKLVVDGAVPADLAVGDVIATPVTGAYGHSMGSNYNKVLRPPVVFVADGQARLVVRRETMDDLLATDVG
;
A
#
# COMPACT_ATOMS: atom_id res chain seq x y z
N MET A 1 -17.93 48.95 39.59
CA MET A 1 -17.81 47.58 40.13
C MET A 1 -18.18 46.63 39.00
N VAL A 2 -17.18 46.05 38.39
CA VAL A 2 -17.32 45.14 37.25
C VAL A 2 -16.79 43.78 37.72
N GLY A 3 -17.67 42.81 37.81
CA GLY A 3 -17.31 41.46 38.20
C GLY A 3 -16.85 40.67 36.95
N THR A 4 -15.62 40.21 37.01
CA THR A 4 -15.04 39.27 36.00
C THR A 4 -15.33 37.84 36.46
N THR A 5 -16.13 37.12 35.66
CA THR A 5 -16.27 35.66 35.78
C THR A 5 -15.29 35.01 34.80
N SER A 6 -14.30 34.34 35.35
CA SER A 6 -13.38 33.46 34.60
C SER A 6 -14.08 32.13 34.34
N GLY A 7 -14.39 31.88 33.05
CA GLY A 7 -14.81 30.57 32.58
C GLY A 7 -13.58 29.71 32.28
N SER A 8 -13.38 28.66 33.06
CA SER A 8 -12.40 27.61 32.80
C SER A 8 -12.93 26.65 31.75
N THR A 9 -12.27 26.60 30.61
CA THR A 9 -12.45 25.56 29.56
C THR A 9 -11.84 24.25 30.08
N PRO A 10 -12.53 23.11 30.00
CA PRO A 10 -11.89 21.83 30.32
C PRO A 10 -10.92 21.46 29.19
N ALA A 11 -9.68 21.22 29.59
CA ALA A 11 -8.66 20.64 28.71
C ALA A 11 -9.14 19.24 28.28
N GLY A 12 -9.35 19.05 26.99
CA GLY A 12 -9.58 17.75 26.38
C GLY A 12 -8.33 16.89 26.60
N GLY A 13 -8.49 15.83 27.38
CA GLY A 13 -7.46 14.83 27.56
C GLY A 13 -7.23 14.11 26.22
N GLN A 14 -6.11 14.39 25.59
CA GLN A 14 -5.52 13.51 24.59
C GLN A 14 -5.19 12.20 25.30
N THR A 15 -5.99 11.17 25.07
CA THR A 15 -5.62 9.81 25.45
C THR A 15 -4.53 9.38 24.48
N ASP A 16 -3.27 9.54 24.86
CA ASP A 16 -2.13 8.86 24.26
C ASP A 16 -2.41 7.35 24.28
N ARG A 17 -2.94 6.82 23.19
CA ARG A 17 -2.86 5.38 22.90
C ARG A 17 -1.44 5.09 22.48
N VAL A 18 -0.57 4.89 23.45
CA VAL A 18 0.71 4.23 23.28
C VAL A 18 0.43 2.88 22.64
N GLN A 19 0.69 2.75 21.33
CA GLN A 19 0.98 1.43 20.76
C GLN A 19 2.06 0.85 21.65
N SER A 20 1.81 -0.32 22.23
CA SER A 20 2.78 -1.00 23.09
C SER A 20 4.02 -1.30 22.23
N ASN A 21 5.01 -0.40 22.28
CA ASN A 21 6.31 -0.71 21.73
C ASN A 21 6.77 -2.04 22.34
N PRO A 22 7.18 -3.02 21.52
CA PRO A 22 7.69 -4.29 22.02
C PRO A 22 8.79 -4.03 23.04
N SER A 23 8.88 -4.89 24.04
CA SER A 23 9.91 -4.80 25.08
C SER A 23 11.28 -4.65 24.42
N PRO A 24 12.19 -3.81 24.94
CA PRO A 24 13.56 -3.67 24.44
C PRO A 24 14.30 -5.01 24.29
N THR A 25 13.96 -6.00 25.10
CA THR A 25 14.51 -7.37 25.05
C THR A 25 14.07 -8.18 23.82
N ASP A 26 12.91 -7.91 23.25
CA ASP A 26 12.45 -8.62 22.04
C ASP A 26 13.08 -8.06 20.77
N ARG A 27 13.38 -6.76 20.73
CA ARG A 27 14.05 -6.13 19.59
C ARG A 27 15.53 -6.48 19.46
N SER A 28 16.19 -6.91 20.56
CA SER A 28 17.60 -7.33 20.52
C SER A 28 17.85 -8.66 19.80
N ARG A 29 16.80 -9.46 19.58
CA ARG A 29 16.87 -10.71 18.83
C ARG A 29 17.01 -10.49 17.33
N PRO A 30 17.38 -11.53 16.55
CA PRO A 30 17.28 -11.46 15.09
C PRO A 30 15.92 -11.00 14.61
N VAL A 31 15.86 -10.41 13.41
CA VAL A 31 14.56 -10.03 12.78
C VAL A 31 13.70 -11.27 12.64
N PRO A 32 12.43 -11.22 13.10
CA PRO A 32 11.52 -12.36 12.98
C PRO A 32 11.31 -12.76 11.51
N PRO A 33 11.31 -14.07 11.20
CA PRO A 33 11.17 -14.56 9.82
C PRO A 33 9.92 -14.04 9.08
N GLN A 34 8.82 -13.79 9.80
CA GLN A 34 7.58 -13.25 9.20
C GLN A 34 7.72 -11.83 8.67
N LEU A 35 8.77 -11.09 9.04
CA LEU A 35 9.09 -9.77 8.49
C LEU A 35 10.03 -9.83 7.30
N LEU A 36 10.59 -11.01 6.99
CA LEU A 36 11.46 -11.20 5.84
C LEU A 36 10.69 -11.77 4.64
N PRO A 37 11.17 -11.57 3.41
CA PRO A 37 10.62 -12.24 2.24
C PRO A 37 10.59 -13.77 2.40
N ARG A 38 9.67 -14.43 1.72
CA ARG A 38 9.38 -15.87 1.90
C ARG A 38 10.58 -16.78 1.64
N THR A 39 11.41 -16.42 0.65
CA THR A 39 12.60 -17.18 0.27
C THR A 39 13.86 -16.72 1.00
N ALA A 40 13.71 -15.86 2.02
CA ALA A 40 14.85 -15.38 2.81
C ALA A 40 15.47 -16.52 3.61
N GLU A 41 16.76 -16.73 3.41
CA GLU A 41 17.57 -17.72 4.13
C GLU A 41 18.98 -17.20 4.40
N ALA A 42 19.67 -17.77 5.37
CA ALA A 42 21.09 -17.48 5.60
C ALA A 42 21.95 -18.48 4.85
N ASP A 43 22.98 -18.03 4.16
CA ASP A 43 24.01 -18.91 3.59
C ASP A 43 24.95 -19.48 4.67
N GLY A 44 25.98 -20.23 4.26
CA GLY A 44 26.95 -20.86 5.17
C GLY A 44 27.75 -19.88 6.00
N ASP A 45 27.86 -18.61 5.58
CA ASP A 45 28.58 -17.53 6.26
C ASP A 45 27.62 -16.62 7.08
N GLY A 46 26.32 -16.89 7.04
CA GLY A 46 25.29 -16.13 7.76
C GLY A 46 24.78 -14.91 6.97
N THR A 47 25.14 -14.78 5.68
CA THR A 47 24.67 -13.72 4.82
C THR A 47 23.27 -14.02 4.27
N LEU A 48 22.43 -13.00 4.15
CA LEU A 48 21.07 -13.13 3.64
C LEU A 48 21.05 -13.44 2.14
N LEU A 49 20.37 -14.50 1.78
CA LEU A 49 19.90 -14.80 0.42
C LEU A 49 18.41 -14.53 0.32
N ILE A 50 17.96 -14.00 -0.82
CA ILE A 50 16.54 -13.89 -1.21
C ILE A 50 16.40 -14.39 -2.64
N GLY A 51 15.47 -15.30 -2.89
CA GLY A 51 15.32 -15.94 -4.19
C GLY A 51 16.59 -16.64 -4.67
N GLY A 52 17.45 -17.10 -3.75
CA GLY A 52 18.75 -17.68 -4.03
C GLY A 52 19.85 -16.70 -4.39
N CYS A 53 19.59 -15.38 -4.36
CA CYS A 53 20.56 -14.33 -4.64
C CYS A 53 21.15 -13.76 -3.34
N ASN A 54 22.47 -13.61 -3.26
CA ASN A 54 23.14 -12.94 -2.15
C ASN A 54 22.85 -11.44 -2.24
N VAL A 55 22.20 -10.87 -1.21
CA VAL A 55 21.77 -9.47 -1.25
C VAL A 55 22.91 -8.47 -1.17
N LEU A 56 24.09 -8.86 -0.66
CA LEU A 56 25.29 -8.00 -0.68
C LEU A 56 25.86 -7.89 -2.10
N ASP A 57 25.87 -8.99 -2.86
CA ASP A 57 26.29 -8.97 -4.26
C ASP A 57 25.34 -8.07 -5.09
N LEU A 58 24.01 -8.12 -4.80
CA LEU A 58 23.05 -7.22 -5.42
C LEU A 58 23.34 -5.74 -5.07
N ALA A 59 23.70 -5.46 -3.81
CA ALA A 59 24.06 -4.11 -3.40
C ALA A 59 25.31 -3.59 -4.09
N GLU A 60 26.29 -4.45 -4.38
CA GLU A 60 27.49 -4.09 -5.17
C GLU A 60 27.19 -3.91 -6.65
N GLU A 61 26.37 -4.78 -7.24
CA GLU A 61 26.03 -4.73 -8.68
C GLU A 61 25.13 -3.54 -9.03
N PHE A 62 24.03 -3.33 -8.25
CA PHE A 62 23.01 -2.32 -8.58
C PHE A 62 23.15 -1.03 -7.76
N GLY A 63 24.08 -1.00 -6.79
CA GLY A 63 24.27 0.11 -5.84
C GLY A 63 23.13 0.20 -4.83
N THR A 64 23.34 1.03 -3.80
CA THR A 64 22.33 1.38 -2.78
C THR A 64 21.90 2.84 -2.92
N PRO A 65 20.72 3.27 -2.42
CA PRO A 65 19.63 2.44 -1.93
C PRO A 65 19.12 1.48 -3.00
N LEU A 66 18.62 0.31 -2.61
CA LEU A 66 18.13 -0.72 -3.55
C LEU A 66 16.90 -1.42 -2.98
N PHE A 67 15.82 -1.48 -3.76
CA PHE A 67 14.68 -2.34 -3.44
C PHE A 67 14.89 -3.74 -4.03
N VAL A 68 14.83 -4.75 -3.17
CA VAL A 68 14.92 -6.16 -3.57
C VAL A 68 13.59 -6.84 -3.29
N TYR A 69 12.91 -7.29 -4.34
CA TYR A 69 11.63 -8.00 -4.26
C TYR A 69 11.81 -9.50 -4.53
N ASP A 70 11.28 -10.32 -3.65
CA ASP A 70 11.12 -11.76 -3.82
C ASP A 70 9.94 -12.05 -4.76
N GLU A 71 10.22 -12.44 -5.98
CA GLU A 71 9.19 -12.72 -6.99
C GLU A 71 8.32 -13.92 -6.59
N ALA A 72 8.91 -14.94 -5.97
CA ALA A 72 8.17 -16.12 -5.52
C ALA A 72 7.16 -15.75 -4.41
N HIS A 73 7.55 -14.87 -3.49
CA HIS A 73 6.66 -14.35 -2.46
C HIS A 73 5.50 -13.53 -3.05
N LEU A 74 5.78 -12.63 -4.01
CA LEU A 74 4.73 -11.87 -4.70
C LEU A 74 3.70 -12.79 -5.33
N ARG A 75 4.15 -13.81 -6.09
CA ARG A 75 3.28 -14.78 -6.76
C ARG A 75 2.48 -15.62 -5.76
N GLU A 76 3.09 -16.04 -4.65
CA GLU A 76 2.39 -16.77 -3.58
C GLU A 76 1.24 -15.94 -3.00
N ARG A 77 1.48 -14.65 -2.72
CA ARG A 77 0.41 -13.76 -2.21
C ARG A 77 -0.72 -13.56 -3.21
N CYS A 78 -0.40 -13.39 -4.50
CA CYS A 78 -1.40 -13.29 -5.55
C CYS A 78 -2.26 -14.57 -5.60
N ARG A 79 -1.65 -15.74 -5.59
CA ARG A 79 -2.36 -17.04 -5.62
C ARG A 79 -3.23 -17.25 -4.38
N GLU A 80 -2.73 -16.87 -3.19
CA GLU A 80 -3.53 -16.92 -1.96
C GLU A 80 -4.77 -16.03 -2.08
N ALA A 81 -4.62 -14.80 -2.56
CA ALA A 81 -5.74 -13.88 -2.74
C ALA A 81 -6.76 -14.41 -3.75
N MET A 82 -6.29 -14.89 -4.90
CA MET A 82 -7.16 -15.49 -5.94
C MET A 82 -7.93 -16.70 -5.41
N ALA A 83 -7.28 -17.58 -4.65
CA ALA A 83 -7.93 -18.74 -4.06
C ALA A 83 -8.94 -18.34 -2.98
N ALA A 84 -8.65 -17.30 -2.20
CA ALA A 84 -9.49 -16.86 -1.08
C ALA A 84 -10.78 -16.13 -1.51
N PHE A 85 -10.82 -15.57 -2.73
CA PHE A 85 -11.97 -14.86 -3.33
C PHE A 85 -12.44 -15.47 -4.65
N ASP A 86 -12.33 -16.78 -4.80
CA ASP A 86 -12.82 -17.55 -5.95
C ASP A 86 -12.37 -17.00 -7.33
N GLY A 87 -11.13 -16.51 -7.39
CA GLY A 87 -10.55 -15.98 -8.62
C GLY A 87 -10.95 -14.55 -8.98
N ARG A 88 -11.50 -13.78 -8.04
CA ARG A 88 -12.05 -12.45 -8.29
C ARG A 88 -11.36 -11.40 -7.40
N VAL A 89 -10.16 -11.01 -7.80
CA VAL A 89 -9.33 -10.07 -7.04
C VAL A 89 -8.69 -9.07 -7.99
N ALA A 90 -8.71 -7.79 -7.59
CA ALA A 90 -7.90 -6.76 -8.22
C ALA A 90 -6.70 -6.42 -7.35
N TYR A 91 -5.53 -6.29 -7.95
CA TYR A 91 -4.34 -5.79 -7.26
C TYR A 91 -4.40 -4.26 -7.18
N ALA A 92 -4.37 -3.69 -5.98
CA ALA A 92 -4.31 -2.24 -5.80
C ALA A 92 -2.90 -1.70 -6.16
N SER A 93 -2.74 -1.22 -7.39
CA SER A 93 -1.45 -0.85 -7.98
C SER A 93 -0.73 0.28 -7.27
N LYS A 94 -1.45 1.15 -6.57
CA LYS A 94 -0.87 2.21 -5.70
C LYS A 94 0.14 1.71 -4.68
N ALA A 95 0.05 0.42 -4.29
CA ALA A 95 0.99 -0.18 -3.34
C ALA A 95 2.39 -0.27 -3.94
N PHE A 96 2.51 -0.82 -5.14
CA PHE A 96 3.72 -0.84 -5.96
C PHE A 96 3.38 -1.15 -7.42
N LEU A 97 3.78 -0.30 -8.34
CA LEU A 97 3.54 -0.50 -9.77
C LEU A 97 4.77 -0.21 -10.61
N CYS A 98 5.15 -1.20 -11.40
CA CYS A 98 6.02 -1.10 -12.57
C CYS A 98 5.52 -2.11 -13.61
N ARG A 99 6.05 -2.08 -14.83
CA ARG A 99 5.63 -3.01 -15.88
C ARG A 99 5.80 -4.48 -15.48
N ALA A 100 6.87 -4.81 -14.75
CA ALA A 100 7.12 -6.17 -14.27
C ALA A 100 6.06 -6.60 -13.25
N MET A 101 5.70 -5.73 -12.30
CA MET A 101 4.64 -6.05 -11.33
C MET A 101 3.28 -6.18 -11.98
N ALA A 102 2.92 -5.27 -12.90
CA ALA A 102 1.66 -5.36 -13.63
C ALA A 102 1.53 -6.68 -14.40
N ARG A 103 2.61 -7.09 -15.09
CA ARG A 103 2.64 -8.38 -15.79
C ARG A 103 2.53 -9.56 -14.83
N LEU A 104 3.28 -9.56 -13.73
CA LEU A 104 3.27 -10.62 -12.73
C LEU A 104 1.87 -10.85 -12.16
N VAL A 105 1.19 -9.81 -11.69
CA VAL A 105 -0.15 -9.97 -11.09
C VAL A 105 -1.19 -10.40 -12.12
N HIS A 106 -1.06 -9.94 -13.36
CA HIS A 106 -1.94 -10.38 -14.46
C HIS A 106 -1.70 -11.86 -14.83
N GLU A 107 -0.45 -12.31 -14.86
CA GLU A 107 -0.07 -13.71 -15.07
C GLU A 107 -0.65 -14.64 -13.98
N GLU A 108 -0.75 -14.16 -12.75
CA GLU A 108 -1.39 -14.89 -11.64
C GLU A 108 -2.94 -14.77 -11.66
N GLY A 109 -3.52 -14.18 -12.71
CA GLY A 109 -4.96 -14.12 -12.97
C GLY A 109 -5.69 -12.94 -12.35
N MET A 110 -5.00 -12.04 -11.65
CA MET A 110 -5.61 -10.86 -11.04
C MET A 110 -5.95 -9.78 -12.08
N THR A 111 -6.99 -9.01 -11.83
CA THR A 111 -7.20 -7.70 -12.43
C THR A 111 -6.34 -6.66 -11.73
N ILE A 112 -6.25 -5.45 -12.26
CA ILE A 112 -5.43 -4.37 -11.67
C ILE A 112 -6.29 -3.13 -11.44
N ASP A 113 -6.34 -2.69 -10.20
CA ASP A 113 -6.90 -1.41 -9.79
C ASP A 113 -5.92 -0.30 -10.12
N VAL A 114 -6.36 0.71 -10.87
CA VAL A 114 -5.59 1.89 -11.27
C VAL A 114 -6.37 3.16 -10.95
N ALA A 115 -5.72 4.15 -10.32
CA ALA A 115 -6.37 5.38 -9.86
C ALA A 115 -6.09 6.60 -10.73
N THR A 116 -5.19 6.49 -11.71
CA THR A 116 -4.79 7.58 -12.60
C THR A 116 -4.50 7.08 -14.01
N GLY A 117 -4.53 8.01 -14.97
CA GLY A 117 -4.09 7.71 -16.33
C GLY A 117 -2.62 7.29 -16.44
N GLY A 118 -1.78 7.68 -15.46
CA GLY A 118 -0.39 7.24 -15.37
C GLY A 118 -0.29 5.75 -15.04
N GLU A 119 -0.97 5.30 -13.97
CA GLU A 119 -1.03 3.88 -13.60
C GLU A 119 -1.66 3.04 -14.71
N TYR A 120 -2.76 3.53 -15.31
CA TYR A 120 -3.40 2.90 -16.47
C TYR A 120 -2.40 2.64 -17.60
N ARG A 121 -1.63 3.66 -17.99
CA ARG A 121 -0.63 3.55 -19.07
C ARG A 121 0.52 2.60 -18.72
N VAL A 122 0.96 2.55 -17.46
CA VAL A 122 1.98 1.58 -17.02
C VAL A 122 1.49 0.15 -17.16
N ALA A 123 0.23 -0.13 -16.74
CA ALA A 123 -0.39 -1.45 -16.88
C ALA A 123 -0.54 -1.83 -18.37
N ARG A 124 -1.03 -0.90 -19.22
CA ARG A 124 -1.15 -1.13 -20.66
C ARG A 124 0.21 -1.35 -21.35
N ALA A 125 1.25 -0.62 -20.91
CA ALA A 125 2.62 -0.81 -21.41
C ALA A 125 3.25 -2.15 -20.94
N ALA A 126 2.64 -2.81 -19.96
CA ALA A 126 2.97 -4.19 -19.56
C ALA A 126 2.16 -5.24 -20.32
N GLU A 127 1.38 -4.82 -21.34
CA GLU A 127 0.51 -5.66 -22.18
C GLU A 127 -0.70 -6.25 -21.44
N VAL A 128 -1.04 -5.70 -20.25
CA VAL A 128 -2.28 -6.07 -19.54
C VAL A 128 -3.49 -5.61 -20.37
N PRO A 129 -4.46 -6.49 -20.69
CA PRO A 129 -5.66 -6.09 -21.42
C PRO A 129 -6.45 -5.01 -20.66
N ALA A 130 -7.02 -4.03 -21.35
CA ALA A 130 -7.84 -2.99 -20.72
C ALA A 130 -9.01 -3.58 -19.94
N ALA A 131 -9.62 -4.67 -20.45
CA ALA A 131 -10.68 -5.41 -19.77
C ALA A 131 -10.27 -6.02 -18.41
N SER A 132 -8.97 -6.13 -18.14
CA SER A 132 -8.41 -6.57 -16.85
C SER A 132 -8.06 -5.40 -15.93
N LEU A 133 -8.46 -4.15 -16.26
CA LEU A 133 -8.21 -2.97 -15.44
C LEU A 133 -9.50 -2.47 -14.81
N VAL A 134 -9.40 -1.96 -13.58
CA VAL A 134 -10.48 -1.31 -12.81
C VAL A 134 -10.05 0.13 -12.55
N MET A 135 -10.80 1.11 -13.08
CA MET A 135 -10.45 2.53 -12.98
C MET A 135 -11.07 3.16 -11.75
N HIS A 136 -10.24 3.51 -10.78
CA HIS A 136 -10.59 4.19 -9.53
C HIS A 136 -10.25 5.69 -9.56
N GLY A 137 -10.54 6.36 -8.46
CA GLY A 137 -10.16 7.75 -8.19
C GLY A 137 -11.36 8.68 -8.04
N ASN A 138 -11.24 9.65 -7.13
CA ASN A 138 -12.29 10.63 -6.81
C ASN A 138 -12.31 11.83 -7.77
N ASN A 139 -11.35 11.93 -8.68
CA ASN A 139 -11.28 13.04 -9.63
C ASN A 139 -10.67 12.57 -10.96
N LYS A 140 -11.37 11.64 -11.64
CA LYS A 140 -10.99 11.21 -12.98
C LYS A 140 -11.28 12.33 -13.98
N SER A 141 -10.27 12.73 -14.75
CA SER A 141 -10.46 13.73 -15.82
C SER A 141 -11.26 13.17 -16.98
N GLY A 142 -11.90 14.02 -17.76
CA GLY A 142 -12.60 13.59 -18.99
C GLY A 142 -11.69 12.83 -19.94
N ALA A 143 -10.42 13.24 -20.06
CA ALA A 143 -9.45 12.55 -20.92
C ALA A 143 -9.07 11.16 -20.41
N GLU A 144 -8.98 10.95 -19.08
CA GLU A 144 -8.72 9.64 -18.48
C GLU A 144 -9.92 8.72 -18.67
N LEU A 145 -11.14 9.22 -18.44
CA LEU A 145 -12.37 8.46 -18.66
C LEU A 145 -12.52 8.09 -20.13
N GLU A 146 -12.36 9.04 -21.06
CA GLU A 146 -12.45 8.77 -22.49
C GLU A 146 -11.42 7.74 -22.95
N LEU A 147 -10.16 7.85 -22.50
CA LEU A 147 -9.12 6.85 -22.79
C LEU A 147 -9.55 5.46 -22.32
N ALA A 148 -9.97 5.34 -21.06
CA ALA A 148 -10.34 4.07 -20.46
C ALA A 148 -11.58 3.43 -21.16
N MET A 149 -12.61 4.24 -21.45
CA MET A 149 -13.83 3.79 -22.11
C MET A 149 -13.55 3.33 -23.55
N ARG A 150 -12.80 4.10 -24.34
CA ARG A 150 -12.47 3.74 -25.74
C ARG A 150 -11.54 2.54 -25.84
N ASP A 151 -10.68 2.31 -24.85
CA ASP A 151 -9.77 1.15 -24.77
C ASP A 151 -10.49 -0.11 -24.23
N GLY A 152 -11.71 0.03 -23.71
CA GLY A 152 -12.54 -1.08 -23.20
C GLY A 152 -12.12 -1.51 -21.78
N VAL A 153 -11.96 -0.55 -20.86
CA VAL A 153 -11.68 -0.84 -19.45
C VAL A 153 -12.72 -1.77 -18.83
N GLY A 154 -12.29 -2.71 -17.99
CA GLY A 154 -13.18 -3.72 -17.40
C GLY A 154 -14.24 -3.12 -16.48
N ARG A 155 -13.87 -2.16 -15.64
CA ARG A 155 -14.79 -1.46 -14.72
C ARG A 155 -14.32 -0.02 -14.49
N ILE A 156 -15.31 0.87 -14.27
CA ILE A 156 -15.09 2.20 -13.71
C ILE A 156 -15.80 2.26 -12.36
N VAL A 157 -15.07 2.57 -11.31
CA VAL A 157 -15.62 2.79 -9.96
C VAL A 157 -15.98 4.26 -9.84
N VAL A 158 -17.28 4.55 -9.87
CA VAL A 158 -17.83 5.92 -9.88
C VAL A 158 -17.88 6.47 -8.45
N ASP A 159 -17.36 7.65 -8.28
CA ASP A 159 -17.08 8.26 -6.97
C ASP A 159 -17.96 9.49 -6.66
N SER A 160 -18.61 10.09 -7.67
CA SER A 160 -19.43 11.30 -7.52
C SER A 160 -20.48 11.47 -8.62
N PHE A 161 -21.47 12.34 -8.37
CA PHE A 161 -22.46 12.76 -9.37
C PHE A 161 -21.84 13.47 -10.58
N ASP A 162 -20.80 14.31 -10.36
CA ASP A 162 -20.05 14.95 -11.44
C ASP A 162 -19.39 13.93 -12.37
N GLU A 163 -19.01 12.78 -11.86
CA GLU A 163 -18.46 11.70 -12.68
C GLU A 163 -19.54 11.01 -13.50
N LEU A 164 -20.74 10.78 -12.94
CA LEU A 164 -21.90 10.29 -13.70
C LEU A 164 -22.23 11.23 -14.85
N ASP A 165 -22.24 12.57 -14.61
CA ASP A 165 -22.45 13.58 -15.66
C ASP A 165 -21.40 13.47 -16.78
N ARG A 166 -20.12 13.30 -16.42
CA ARG A 166 -19.04 13.13 -17.41
C ARG A 166 -19.18 11.86 -18.24
N LEU A 167 -19.54 10.73 -17.61
CA LEU A 167 -19.74 9.47 -18.32
C LEU A 167 -20.89 9.57 -19.31
N GLU A 168 -22.03 10.16 -18.91
CA GLU A 168 -23.18 10.38 -19.79
C GLU A 168 -22.82 11.31 -20.97
N ALA A 169 -22.08 12.39 -20.71
CA ALA A 169 -21.61 13.28 -21.75
C ALA A 169 -20.67 12.58 -22.75
N LEU A 170 -19.70 11.80 -22.26
CA LEU A 170 -18.77 11.08 -23.12
C LEU A 170 -19.48 10.04 -23.99
N VAL A 171 -20.50 9.34 -23.46
CA VAL A 171 -21.31 8.40 -24.26
C VAL A 171 -22.16 9.14 -25.29
N ALA A 172 -22.74 10.30 -24.95
CA ALA A 172 -23.43 11.14 -25.90
C ALA A 172 -22.51 11.62 -27.04
N ASP A 173 -21.20 11.80 -26.75
CA ASP A 173 -20.15 12.15 -27.73
C ASP A 173 -19.57 10.90 -28.45
N GLY A 174 -20.19 9.72 -28.27
CA GLY A 174 -19.86 8.50 -29.01
C GLY A 174 -18.78 7.61 -28.36
N ALA A 175 -18.47 7.77 -27.10
CA ALA A 175 -17.70 6.78 -26.37
C ALA A 175 -18.58 5.55 -26.05
N PRO A 176 -18.00 4.33 -25.95
CA PRO A 176 -18.77 3.14 -25.55
C PRO A 176 -19.23 3.25 -24.10
N ALA A 177 -20.44 2.76 -23.80
CA ALA A 177 -20.96 2.72 -22.43
C ALA A 177 -20.10 1.78 -21.56
N PRO A 178 -19.56 2.25 -20.42
CA PRO A 178 -18.74 1.42 -19.55
C PRO A 178 -19.58 0.60 -18.58
N ALA A 179 -19.02 -0.52 -18.10
CA ALA A 179 -19.49 -1.21 -16.93
C ALA A 179 -19.00 -0.49 -15.66
N VAL A 180 -19.91 -0.17 -14.74
CA VAL A 180 -19.61 0.65 -13.57
C VAL A 180 -19.92 -0.03 -12.24
N LEU A 181 -19.16 0.34 -11.21
CA LEU A 181 -19.47 0.08 -9.81
C LEU A 181 -19.71 1.43 -9.13
N ILE A 182 -20.70 1.52 -8.26
CA ILE A 182 -20.92 2.72 -7.44
C ILE A 182 -20.16 2.58 -6.14
N ARG A 183 -19.25 3.52 -5.86
CA ARG A 183 -18.51 3.55 -4.60
C ARG A 183 -19.35 4.16 -3.50
N ILE A 184 -19.66 3.38 -2.47
CA ILE A 184 -20.40 3.84 -1.30
C ILE A 184 -19.44 4.09 -0.15
N ASN A 185 -19.63 5.24 0.52
CA ASN A 185 -19.00 5.54 1.79
C ASN A 185 -19.96 5.18 2.93
N PRO A 186 -19.66 4.14 3.74
CA PRO A 186 -20.54 3.71 4.82
C PRO A 186 -20.60 4.69 6.02
N GLY A 187 -19.67 5.64 6.12
CA GLY A 187 -19.64 6.61 7.20
C GLY A 187 -19.20 6.04 8.55
N ILE A 188 -18.35 5.00 8.55
CA ILE A 188 -17.92 4.31 9.77
C ILE A 188 -16.51 4.76 10.15
N GLU A 189 -16.31 5.13 11.42
CA GLU A 189 -14.99 5.31 12.00
C GLU A 189 -14.36 3.94 12.29
N VAL A 190 -13.43 3.53 11.44
CA VAL A 190 -12.59 2.36 11.69
C VAL A 190 -11.38 2.82 12.52
N HIS A 191 -11.02 2.09 13.56
CA HIS A 191 -9.82 2.35 14.35
C HIS A 191 -8.54 2.09 13.54
N THR A 192 -8.16 3.07 12.74
CA THR A 192 -6.91 3.13 11.95
C THR A 192 -6.30 4.52 12.13
N LEU A 193 -5.16 4.78 11.51
CA LEU A 193 -4.59 6.13 11.47
C LEU A 193 -5.51 7.06 10.68
N ASP A 194 -5.78 8.26 11.18
CA ASP A 194 -6.70 9.25 10.57
C ASP A 194 -6.35 9.53 9.09
N GLU A 195 -5.04 9.55 8.77
CA GLU A 195 -4.54 9.84 7.41
C GLU A 195 -4.87 8.73 6.38
N VAL A 196 -5.24 7.53 6.84
CA VAL A 196 -5.55 6.37 5.97
C VAL A 196 -6.98 5.86 6.13
N ALA A 197 -7.81 6.52 6.95
CA ALA A 197 -9.23 6.26 7.09
C ALA A 197 -9.98 6.81 5.85
N THR A 198 -10.76 5.98 5.18
CA THR A 198 -11.50 6.37 3.95
C THR A 198 -13.00 6.16 4.06
N GLY A 199 -13.46 5.42 5.05
CA GLY A 199 -14.87 5.13 5.31
C GLY A 199 -15.56 6.08 6.28
N VAL A 200 -14.89 7.14 6.74
CA VAL A 200 -15.43 8.13 7.70
C VAL A 200 -16.44 9.08 7.03
N PRO A 201 -17.37 9.70 7.78
CA PRO A 201 -18.36 10.62 7.22
C PRO A 201 -17.73 11.77 6.43
N ASP A 202 -16.63 12.37 6.93
CA ASP A 202 -15.87 13.40 6.23
C ASP A 202 -14.79 12.75 5.34
N SER A 203 -15.22 12.24 4.19
CA SER A 203 -14.33 11.60 3.21
C SER A 203 -14.57 12.18 1.82
N LYS A 204 -13.48 12.41 1.08
CA LYS A 204 -13.54 12.84 -0.32
C LYS A 204 -13.97 11.71 -1.28
N PHE A 205 -14.20 10.49 -0.78
CA PHE A 205 -14.44 9.31 -1.59
C PHE A 205 -15.84 8.77 -1.43
N GLY A 206 -16.46 8.44 -2.57
CA GLY A 206 -17.71 7.70 -2.65
C GLY A 206 -18.95 8.49 -2.22
N PHE A 207 -20.11 7.91 -2.50
CA PHE A 207 -21.40 8.48 -2.13
C PHE A 207 -21.74 8.15 -0.68
N PRO A 208 -22.08 9.14 0.17
CA PRO A 208 -22.50 8.88 1.53
C PRO A 208 -23.74 7.99 1.60
N LEU A 209 -23.72 7.01 2.51
CA LEU A 209 -24.86 6.13 2.75
C LEU A 209 -25.98 6.86 3.50
N ALA A 210 -25.63 7.68 4.49
CA ALA A 210 -26.57 8.30 5.44
C ALA A 210 -27.52 9.32 4.79
N ASP A 211 -27.05 10.05 3.75
CA ASP A 211 -27.79 11.18 3.16
C ASP A 211 -28.68 10.77 1.97
N GLY A 212 -28.69 9.49 1.63
CA GLY A 212 -29.45 8.97 0.49
C GLY A 212 -28.75 9.13 -0.87
N ASP A 213 -27.58 9.74 -0.91
CA ASP A 213 -26.80 9.94 -2.15
C ASP A 213 -26.40 8.61 -2.79
N ALA A 214 -26.04 7.61 -1.97
CA ALA A 214 -25.73 6.28 -2.44
C ALA A 214 -26.92 5.64 -3.21
N ALA A 215 -28.15 5.72 -2.66
CA ALA A 215 -29.36 5.23 -3.31
C ALA A 215 -29.67 6.04 -4.57
N GLY A 216 -29.50 7.35 -4.55
CA GLY A 216 -29.67 8.23 -5.69
C GLY A 216 -28.70 7.93 -6.85
N ALA A 217 -27.44 7.66 -6.54
CA ALA A 217 -26.42 7.30 -7.51
C ALA A 217 -26.70 5.93 -8.16
N LEU A 218 -27.08 4.93 -7.35
CA LEU A 218 -27.49 3.61 -7.84
C LEU A 218 -28.70 3.71 -8.76
N ALA A 219 -29.75 4.45 -8.35
CA ALA A 219 -30.97 4.65 -9.15
C ALA A 219 -30.64 5.34 -10.48
N ARG A 220 -29.78 6.36 -10.47
CA ARG A 220 -29.35 7.06 -11.69
C ARG A 220 -28.56 6.15 -12.62
N ALA A 221 -27.57 5.44 -12.09
CA ALA A 221 -26.76 4.52 -12.90
C ALA A 221 -27.60 3.39 -13.51
N ALA A 222 -28.52 2.81 -12.75
CA ALA A 222 -29.42 1.76 -13.23
C ALA A 222 -30.39 2.24 -14.32
N ALA A 223 -30.82 3.51 -14.28
CA ALA A 223 -31.74 4.09 -15.26
C ALA A 223 -31.02 4.64 -16.50
N SER A 224 -29.73 4.89 -16.44
CA SER A 224 -28.96 5.52 -17.51
C SER A 224 -28.59 4.52 -18.61
N PRO A 225 -28.91 4.78 -19.88
CA PRO A 225 -28.43 3.95 -21.00
C PRO A 225 -26.95 4.17 -21.31
N ALA A 226 -26.31 5.12 -20.63
CA ALA A 226 -24.90 5.49 -20.84
C ALA A 226 -23.93 4.64 -20.03
N MET A 227 -24.39 3.69 -19.22
CA MET A 227 -23.55 2.82 -18.42
C MET A 227 -24.27 1.53 -18.06
N GLU A 228 -23.50 0.49 -17.73
CA GLU A 228 -24.01 -0.77 -17.20
C GLU A 228 -23.65 -0.88 -15.72
N LEU A 229 -24.67 -0.80 -14.85
CA LEU A 229 -24.48 -0.94 -13.40
C LEU A 229 -24.22 -2.40 -13.04
N MET A 230 -22.99 -2.71 -12.63
CA MET A 230 -22.56 -4.07 -12.27
C MET A 230 -22.59 -4.33 -10.77
N GLY A 231 -22.43 -3.32 -9.94
CA GLY A 231 -22.33 -3.58 -8.51
C GLY A 231 -21.99 -2.37 -7.66
N ILE A 232 -21.65 -2.70 -6.42
CA ILE A 232 -21.29 -1.75 -5.37
C ILE A 232 -19.84 -1.99 -4.98
N HIS A 233 -19.10 -0.89 -4.79
CA HIS A 233 -17.74 -0.87 -4.24
C HIS A 233 -17.73 -0.15 -2.90
N VAL A 234 -16.96 -0.68 -1.94
CA VAL A 234 -16.67 -0.01 -0.65
C VAL A 234 -15.19 -0.09 -0.34
N HIS A 235 -14.67 0.88 0.40
CA HIS A 235 -13.33 0.82 0.96
C HIS A 235 -13.31 1.49 2.32
N ILE A 236 -13.10 0.73 3.38
CA ILE A 236 -13.29 1.18 4.76
C ILE A 236 -12.03 1.72 5.42
N GLY A 237 -10.85 1.52 4.84
CA GLY A 237 -9.60 2.03 5.39
C GLY A 237 -8.39 1.18 5.03
N SER A 238 -7.25 1.49 5.65
CA SER A 238 -5.98 0.81 5.43
C SER A 238 -5.33 0.42 6.76
N GLN A 239 -4.52 -0.64 6.75
CA GLN A 239 -3.85 -1.18 7.93
C GLN A 239 -4.85 -1.67 8.99
N VAL A 240 -5.91 -2.34 8.53
CA VAL A 240 -6.96 -2.93 9.37
C VAL A 240 -6.53 -4.34 9.80
N PHE A 241 -6.41 -4.57 11.10
CA PHE A 241 -5.95 -5.82 11.67
C PHE A 241 -7.06 -6.72 12.21
N SER A 242 -8.33 -6.26 12.18
CA SER A 242 -9.49 -7.01 12.68
C SER A 242 -10.52 -7.23 11.58
N ALA A 243 -11.00 -8.47 11.45
CA ALA A 243 -12.12 -8.80 10.58
C ALA A 243 -13.45 -8.21 11.10
N GLU A 244 -13.56 -7.88 12.40
CA GLU A 244 -14.75 -7.30 13.02
C GLU A 244 -15.07 -5.93 12.44
N ASN A 245 -14.04 -5.11 12.16
CA ASN A 245 -14.22 -3.79 11.53
C ASN A 245 -14.87 -3.88 10.15
N PHE A 246 -14.61 -4.97 9.41
CA PHE A 246 -15.27 -5.23 8.14
C PHE A 246 -16.73 -5.69 8.36
N ALA A 247 -16.99 -6.49 9.41
CA ALA A 247 -18.33 -7.00 9.70
C ALA A 247 -19.33 -5.86 10.00
N ASP A 248 -18.92 -4.85 10.79
CA ASP A 248 -19.75 -3.70 11.10
C ASP A 248 -20.12 -2.90 9.85
N ALA A 249 -19.13 -2.66 8.97
CA ALA A 249 -19.36 -1.99 7.70
C ALA A 249 -20.33 -2.78 6.79
N LEU A 250 -20.16 -4.10 6.72
CA LEU A 250 -20.98 -4.97 5.89
C LEU A 250 -22.42 -5.08 6.42
N ALA A 251 -22.59 -5.10 7.75
CA ALA A 251 -23.92 -5.08 8.36
C ALA A 251 -24.72 -3.81 7.99
N MET A 252 -24.05 -2.65 7.92
CA MET A 252 -24.70 -1.40 7.49
C MET A 252 -25.02 -1.37 6.01
N LEU A 253 -24.22 -2.03 5.18
CA LEU A 253 -24.37 -2.06 3.73
C LEU A 253 -25.37 -3.14 3.26
N GLY A 254 -25.58 -4.19 4.07
CA GLY A 254 -26.45 -5.32 3.72
C GLY A 254 -27.82 -4.91 3.17
N PRO A 255 -28.56 -3.98 3.82
CA PRO A 255 -29.87 -3.54 3.32
C PRO A 255 -29.83 -2.94 1.92
N ILE A 256 -28.89 -2.03 1.62
CA ILE A 256 -28.80 -1.39 0.30
C ILE A 256 -28.28 -2.39 -0.76
N VAL A 257 -27.32 -3.24 -0.42
CA VAL A 257 -26.82 -4.26 -1.36
C VAL A 257 -27.90 -5.27 -1.69
N GLY A 258 -28.70 -5.72 -0.69
CA GLY A 258 -29.79 -6.66 -0.87
C GLY A 258 -30.97 -6.09 -1.67
N GLU A 259 -31.26 -4.79 -1.55
CA GLU A 259 -32.33 -4.12 -2.31
C GLU A 259 -32.07 -4.11 -3.82
N TRP A 260 -30.80 -3.94 -4.22
CA TRP A 260 -30.43 -3.78 -5.63
C TRP A 260 -30.16 -5.09 -6.36
N ASP A 261 -29.89 -6.19 -5.66
CA ASP A 261 -29.61 -7.52 -6.22
C ASP A 261 -28.58 -7.48 -7.40
N LEU A 262 -27.51 -6.71 -7.22
CA LEU A 262 -26.47 -6.52 -8.23
C LEU A 262 -25.48 -7.69 -8.24
N PRO A 263 -24.86 -8.00 -9.40
CA PRO A 263 -23.98 -9.18 -9.51
C PRO A 263 -22.66 -9.06 -8.74
N GLU A 264 -22.14 -7.86 -8.50
CA GLU A 264 -20.81 -7.64 -7.93
C GLU A 264 -20.87 -6.82 -6.64
N PHE A 265 -20.09 -7.26 -5.65
CA PHE A 265 -19.82 -6.49 -4.42
C PHE A 265 -18.32 -6.49 -4.12
N VAL A 266 -17.69 -5.32 -4.19
CA VAL A 266 -16.24 -5.15 -4.00
C VAL A 266 -15.97 -4.52 -2.65
N VAL A 267 -15.26 -5.23 -1.77
CA VAL A 267 -14.95 -4.77 -0.42
C VAL A 267 -13.67 -3.94 -0.32
N GLY A 268 -13.04 -3.61 -1.45
CA GLY A 268 -11.78 -2.90 -1.48
C GLY A 268 -10.62 -3.70 -0.90
N GLY A 269 -9.61 -2.97 -0.43
CA GLY A 269 -8.46 -3.54 0.27
C GLY A 269 -8.49 -3.23 1.77
N GLY A 270 -7.30 -2.99 2.32
CA GLY A 270 -7.16 -2.50 3.70
C GLY A 270 -6.54 -3.47 4.68
N LEU A 271 -6.37 -4.76 4.33
CA LEU A 271 -5.70 -5.73 5.19
C LEU A 271 -4.32 -5.22 5.63
N GLY A 272 -4.08 -5.16 6.94
CA GLY A 272 -2.82 -4.78 7.56
C GLY A 272 -1.74 -5.86 7.40
N VAL A 273 -0.49 -5.44 7.53
CA VAL A 273 0.68 -6.33 7.63
C VAL A 273 1.57 -5.88 8.77
N PRO A 274 2.27 -6.81 9.45
CA PRO A 274 3.22 -6.44 10.49
C PRO A 274 4.46 -5.77 9.87
N TYR A 275 4.94 -4.71 10.51
CA TYR A 275 6.16 -3.97 10.13
C TYR A 275 7.27 -4.08 11.17
N VAL A 276 6.91 -4.35 12.41
CA VAL A 276 7.86 -4.45 13.52
C VAL A 276 7.62 -5.70 14.34
N THR A 277 8.63 -6.11 15.10
CA THR A 277 8.55 -7.22 16.03
C THR A 277 7.38 -7.06 17.00
N GLY A 278 6.57 -8.11 17.16
CA GLY A 278 5.41 -8.12 18.05
C GLY A 278 4.09 -7.69 17.40
N GLU A 279 4.10 -7.16 16.17
CA GLU A 279 2.88 -6.97 15.41
C GLU A 279 2.43 -8.28 14.75
N GLU A 280 1.12 -8.50 14.73
CA GLU A 280 0.48 -9.63 14.06
C GLU A 280 -0.61 -9.13 13.14
N ALA A 281 -0.85 -9.83 12.03
CA ALA A 281 -1.94 -9.56 11.11
C ALA A 281 -2.56 -10.88 10.63
N PRO A 282 -3.86 -10.88 10.30
CA PRO A 282 -4.48 -12.04 9.65
C PRO A 282 -3.82 -12.33 8.30
N THR A 283 -3.82 -13.59 7.89
CA THR A 283 -3.50 -13.97 6.52
C THR A 283 -4.59 -13.47 5.56
N ILE A 284 -4.30 -13.42 4.26
CA ILE A 284 -5.31 -13.06 3.24
C ILE A 284 -6.48 -14.04 3.30
N THR A 285 -6.21 -15.33 3.49
CA THR A 285 -7.24 -16.36 3.65
C THR A 285 -8.12 -16.14 4.88
N GLN A 286 -7.52 -15.82 6.04
CA GLN A 286 -8.30 -15.51 7.25
C GLN A 286 -9.18 -14.27 7.09
N TRP A 287 -8.63 -13.25 6.47
CA TRP A 287 -9.36 -12.02 6.14
C TRP A 287 -10.55 -12.30 5.21
N ALA A 288 -10.33 -13.02 4.12
CA ALA A 288 -11.39 -13.41 3.18
C ALA A 288 -12.49 -14.22 3.86
N ASN A 289 -12.14 -15.22 4.68
CA ASN A 289 -13.11 -16.00 5.44
C ASN A 289 -13.96 -15.14 6.37
N GLY A 290 -13.38 -14.10 6.99
CA GLY A 290 -14.09 -13.12 7.80
C GLY A 290 -15.08 -12.30 6.98
N ILE A 291 -14.66 -11.82 5.81
CA ILE A 291 -15.49 -11.06 4.87
C ILE A 291 -16.66 -11.91 4.36
N HIS A 292 -16.40 -13.11 3.86
CA HIS A 292 -17.46 -13.98 3.35
C HIS A 292 -18.51 -14.27 4.41
N ARG A 293 -18.09 -14.60 5.65
CA ARG A 293 -19.02 -14.81 6.75
C ARG A 293 -19.86 -13.57 7.05
N ALA A 294 -19.23 -12.39 7.09
CA ALA A 294 -19.95 -11.15 7.35
C ALA A 294 -20.90 -10.78 6.20
N CYS A 295 -20.56 -11.09 4.95
CA CYS A 295 -21.48 -10.96 3.82
C CYS A 295 -22.68 -11.90 3.94
N ASP A 296 -22.45 -13.16 4.31
CA ASP A 296 -23.53 -14.14 4.53
C ASP A 296 -24.48 -13.69 5.65
N GLU A 297 -23.94 -13.22 6.78
CA GLU A 297 -24.68 -12.67 7.93
C GLU A 297 -25.48 -11.41 7.55
N ALA A 298 -24.94 -10.56 6.70
CA ALA A 298 -25.60 -9.36 6.17
C ALA A 298 -26.59 -9.67 5.03
N GLY A 299 -26.71 -10.93 4.58
CA GLY A 299 -27.59 -11.34 3.48
C GLY A 299 -27.14 -10.89 2.08
N ILE A 300 -25.88 -10.54 1.92
CA ILE A 300 -25.27 -10.13 0.63
C ILE A 300 -25.06 -11.37 -0.23
N ARG A 301 -25.73 -11.43 -1.38
CA ARG A 301 -25.69 -12.57 -2.32
C ARG A 301 -24.83 -12.30 -3.56
N ALA A 302 -24.41 -11.04 -3.73
CA ALA A 302 -23.53 -10.66 -4.83
C ALA A 302 -22.21 -11.44 -4.78
N THR A 303 -21.56 -11.57 -5.91
CA THR A 303 -20.21 -12.09 -5.96
C THR A 303 -19.26 -11.13 -5.25
N VAL A 304 -18.61 -11.61 -4.19
CA VAL A 304 -17.69 -10.82 -3.38
C VAL A 304 -16.29 -10.84 -4.00
N SER A 305 -15.68 -9.67 -4.13
CA SER A 305 -14.29 -9.50 -4.56
C SER A 305 -13.54 -8.50 -3.67
N ALA A 306 -12.22 -8.48 -3.78
CA ALA A 306 -11.36 -7.63 -2.95
C ALA A 306 -10.21 -7.00 -3.76
N GLU A 307 -9.56 -5.98 -3.15
CA GLU A 307 -8.49 -5.20 -3.79
C GLU A 307 -7.23 -5.12 -2.88
N PRO A 308 -6.59 -6.26 -2.56
CA PRO A 308 -5.37 -6.25 -1.76
C PRO A 308 -4.22 -5.60 -2.52
N GLY A 309 -3.49 -4.71 -1.87
CA GLY A 309 -2.26 -4.12 -2.39
C GLY A 309 -1.11 -4.33 -1.42
N ARG A 310 -1.22 -3.76 -0.22
CA ARG A 310 -0.22 -3.88 0.84
C ARG A 310 0.09 -5.32 1.20
N SER A 311 -0.92 -6.14 1.41
CA SER A 311 -0.77 -7.56 1.79
C SER A 311 -0.18 -8.44 0.69
N ILE A 312 -0.15 -7.96 -0.57
CA ILE A 312 0.57 -8.61 -1.67
C ILE A 312 2.05 -8.18 -1.67
N ALA A 313 2.32 -6.88 -1.61
CA ALA A 313 3.64 -6.35 -1.96
C ALA A 313 4.57 -6.11 -0.76
N ALA A 314 4.03 -5.74 0.42
CA ALA A 314 4.83 -5.16 1.49
C ALA A 314 5.92 -6.09 2.01
N ALA A 315 5.56 -7.30 2.45
CA ALA A 315 6.50 -8.27 3.04
C ALA A 315 7.39 -8.97 2.00
N ALA A 316 7.06 -8.83 0.71
CA ALA A 316 7.86 -9.42 -0.36
C ALA A 316 9.14 -8.64 -0.67
N ALA A 317 9.42 -7.51 -0.01
CA ALA A 317 10.62 -6.74 -0.30
C ALA A 317 11.33 -6.19 0.93
N ILE A 318 12.62 -5.99 0.74
CA ILE A 318 13.51 -5.24 1.63
C ILE A 318 14.12 -4.06 0.90
N THR A 319 14.56 -3.05 1.64
CA THR A 319 15.40 -1.98 1.09
C THR A 319 16.79 -2.04 1.72
N LEU A 320 17.80 -2.05 0.86
CA LEU A 320 19.21 -2.04 1.25
C LEU A 320 19.74 -0.61 1.20
N TYR A 321 20.51 -0.24 2.20
CA TYR A 321 21.16 1.05 2.32
C TYR A 321 22.64 0.86 2.68
N ARG A 322 23.51 1.79 2.29
CA ARG A 322 24.89 1.82 2.77
C ARG A 322 25.05 2.83 3.90
N VAL A 323 25.67 2.40 4.98
CA VAL A 323 26.00 3.25 6.13
C VAL A 323 27.13 4.20 5.75
N GLY A 324 26.85 5.50 5.77
CA GLY A 324 27.82 6.56 5.45
C GLY A 324 28.46 7.21 6.67
N THR A 325 27.66 7.41 7.72
CA THR A 325 28.14 8.10 8.94
C THR A 325 27.46 7.53 10.17
N ILE A 326 28.24 7.35 11.25
CA ILE A 326 27.74 7.03 12.57
C ILE A 326 28.09 8.18 13.49
N LYS A 327 27.05 8.81 14.10
CA LYS A 327 27.21 9.93 15.00
C LYS A 327 26.64 9.59 16.37
N GLU A 328 27.50 9.50 17.35
CA GLU A 328 27.10 9.29 18.74
C GLU A 328 26.98 10.64 19.49
N ILE A 329 25.84 10.82 20.16
CA ILE A 329 25.59 11.91 21.09
C ILE A 329 25.54 11.27 22.47
N ALA A 330 26.59 11.43 23.24
CA ALA A 330 26.80 10.75 24.52
C ALA A 330 25.58 10.92 25.46
N GLY A 331 25.06 9.81 25.96
CA GLY A 331 23.91 9.77 26.85
C GLY A 331 22.57 10.15 26.22
N VAL A 332 22.51 10.41 24.90
CA VAL A 332 21.27 10.78 24.18
C VAL A 332 20.92 9.76 23.12
N ARG A 333 21.74 9.62 22.06
CA ARG A 333 21.38 8.79 20.91
C ARG A 333 22.57 8.53 19.97
N THR A 334 22.53 7.40 19.30
CA THR A 334 23.39 7.12 18.15
C THR A 334 22.58 7.25 16.86
N TYR A 335 22.98 8.16 15.98
CA TYR A 335 22.46 8.26 14.62
C TYR A 335 23.32 7.42 13.67
N VAL A 336 22.65 6.69 12.78
CA VAL A 336 23.26 5.97 11.66
C VAL A 336 22.69 6.56 10.38
N ALA A 337 23.50 7.33 9.66
CA ALA A 337 23.09 7.95 8.42
C ALA A 337 23.41 7.06 7.23
N VAL A 338 22.44 6.93 6.32
CA VAL A 338 22.53 6.10 5.12
C VAL A 338 22.37 6.93 3.83
N ASP A 339 22.65 6.30 2.71
CA ASP A 339 22.61 6.92 1.38
C ASP A 339 21.22 7.12 0.78
N GLY A 340 20.17 6.60 1.44
CA GLY A 340 18.75 6.86 1.13
C GLY A 340 18.09 7.81 2.12
N GLY A 341 16.77 7.71 2.27
CA GLY A 341 16.00 8.48 3.22
C GLY A 341 14.51 8.59 2.91
N MET A 342 13.87 9.67 3.37
CA MET A 342 12.45 9.91 3.19
C MET A 342 12.02 10.00 1.71
N SER A 343 12.94 10.19 0.78
CA SER A 343 12.63 10.20 -0.66
C SER A 343 12.36 8.82 -1.25
N ASP A 344 12.81 7.76 -0.60
CA ASP A 344 12.61 6.37 -1.01
C ASP A 344 11.72 5.58 -0.04
N ASN A 345 11.67 5.96 1.24
CA ASN A 345 10.72 5.44 2.22
C ASN A 345 10.05 6.57 3.01
N PRO A 346 9.00 7.22 2.48
CA PRO A 346 8.35 8.36 3.13
C PRO A 346 7.41 7.98 4.28
N ARG A 347 7.04 6.71 4.44
CA ARG A 347 6.04 6.27 5.41
C ARG A 347 6.34 6.61 6.87
N PRO A 348 7.59 6.51 7.37
CA PRO A 348 7.90 6.93 8.74
C PRO A 348 7.60 8.41 8.98
N VAL A 349 7.84 9.27 7.99
CA VAL A 349 7.62 10.72 8.10
C VAL A 349 6.14 11.08 7.95
N LEU A 350 5.42 10.40 7.04
CA LEU A 350 4.02 10.73 6.74
C LEU A 350 3.04 10.11 7.76
N TYR A 351 3.35 8.91 8.25
CA TYR A 351 2.40 8.09 9.03
C TYR A 351 2.96 7.60 10.37
N GLY A 352 4.17 8.02 10.75
CA GLY A 352 4.82 7.50 11.96
C GLY A 352 5.12 6.00 11.91
N SER A 353 5.14 5.38 10.73
CA SER A 353 5.29 3.94 10.58
C SER A 353 6.62 3.45 11.11
N GLY A 354 6.59 2.42 11.96
CA GLY A 354 7.76 1.71 12.43
C GLY A 354 8.34 0.77 11.37
N TYR A 355 9.63 0.46 11.49
CA TYR A 355 10.34 -0.58 10.73
C TYR A 355 11.40 -1.23 11.60
N GLU A 356 11.84 -2.42 11.22
CA GLU A 356 13.03 -3.07 11.79
C GLU A 356 14.29 -2.74 10.97
N THR A 357 15.44 -2.98 11.58
CA THR A 357 16.76 -2.86 10.95
C THR A 357 17.59 -4.11 11.20
N PHE A 358 18.41 -4.50 10.25
CA PHE A 358 19.35 -5.62 10.42
C PHE A 358 20.52 -5.49 9.44
N LEU A 359 21.59 -6.25 9.70
CA LEU A 359 22.72 -6.36 8.77
C LEU A 359 22.60 -7.62 7.91
N PRO A 360 22.43 -7.53 6.59
CA PRO A 360 22.35 -8.69 5.72
C PRO A 360 23.53 -9.66 5.80
N ARG A 361 24.74 -9.15 6.14
CA ARG A 361 25.93 -9.99 6.34
C ARG A 361 25.86 -10.90 7.58
N ALA A 362 24.85 -10.70 8.44
CA ALA A 362 24.69 -11.42 9.69
C ALA A 362 23.20 -11.44 10.09
N VAL A 363 22.34 -11.99 9.20
CA VAL A 363 20.86 -11.89 9.34
C VAL A 363 20.34 -12.54 10.65
N ALA A 364 21.03 -13.57 11.15
CA ALA A 364 20.69 -14.27 12.39
C ALA A 364 21.39 -13.69 13.64
N ALA A 365 22.12 -12.58 13.52
CA ALA A 365 22.83 -11.99 14.66
C ALA A 365 21.86 -11.30 15.63
N GLU A 366 22.25 -11.31 16.93
CA GLU A 366 21.62 -10.44 17.93
C GLU A 366 21.86 -8.97 17.62
N ARG A 367 20.90 -8.12 18.00
CA ARG A 367 20.86 -6.67 17.69
C ARG A 367 20.83 -5.84 18.99
N PRO A 368 21.86 -5.93 19.85
CA PRO A 368 21.84 -5.32 21.20
C PRO A 368 22.00 -3.80 21.19
N ARG A 369 22.44 -3.20 20.07
CA ARG A 369 22.69 -1.77 19.98
C ARG A 369 21.50 -1.03 19.42
N THR A 370 20.98 -0.04 20.17
CA THR A 370 19.89 0.83 19.72
C THR A 370 20.44 2.03 18.94
N VAL A 371 19.86 2.28 17.76
CA VAL A 371 20.23 3.40 16.88
C VAL A 371 18.99 4.08 16.29
N THR A 372 19.14 5.30 15.83
CA THR A 372 18.17 5.94 14.93
C THR A 372 18.75 5.97 13.52
N LEU A 373 18.13 5.21 12.61
CA LEU A 373 18.48 5.20 11.20
C LEU A 373 17.92 6.47 10.55
N VAL A 374 18.76 7.26 9.93
CA VAL A 374 18.42 8.53 9.29
C VAL A 374 18.90 8.56 7.84
N GLY A 375 18.20 9.29 7.01
CA GLY A 375 18.61 9.48 5.63
C GLY A 375 19.62 10.60 5.46
N LYS A 376 19.90 10.93 4.20
CA LYS A 376 20.87 11.93 3.77
C LYS A 376 20.26 13.31 3.49
N HIS A 377 18.94 13.48 3.66
CA HIS A 377 18.26 14.72 3.35
C HIS A 377 18.56 15.79 4.40
N CYS A 378 18.64 17.05 3.95
CA CYS A 378 18.82 18.21 4.84
C CYS A 378 17.49 18.56 5.53
N GLU A 379 16.95 17.59 6.27
CA GLU A 379 15.65 17.64 6.94
C GLU A 379 15.71 16.87 8.27
N SER A 380 15.36 17.52 9.37
CA SER A 380 15.40 16.89 10.70
C SER A 380 14.40 15.74 10.88
N GLY A 381 13.34 15.74 10.07
CA GLY A 381 12.34 14.67 9.99
C GLY A 381 12.76 13.43 9.20
N ASP A 382 13.91 13.46 8.52
CA ASP A 382 14.41 12.34 7.70
C ASP A 382 14.91 11.17 8.56
N LYS A 383 13.96 10.51 9.23
CA LYS A 383 14.19 9.36 10.11
C LYS A 383 13.48 8.15 9.52
N LEU A 384 14.27 7.16 9.12
CA LEU A 384 13.76 5.91 8.57
C LEU A 384 13.32 4.93 9.66
N VAL A 385 14.11 4.80 10.73
CA VAL A 385 13.77 3.95 11.87
C VAL A 385 14.21 4.63 13.16
N VAL A 386 13.27 4.86 14.06
CA VAL A 386 13.54 5.39 15.40
C VAL A 386 13.71 4.22 16.35
N ASP A 387 14.76 4.26 17.18
CA ASP A 387 15.10 3.21 18.15
C ASP A 387 15.20 1.81 17.51
N GLY A 388 15.79 1.75 16.30
CA GLY A 388 16.09 0.50 15.59
C GLY A 388 17.19 -0.29 16.29
N ALA A 389 17.11 -1.60 16.21
CA ALA A 389 18.09 -2.50 16.80
C ALA A 389 19.09 -3.00 15.74
N VAL A 390 20.37 -2.99 16.06
CA VAL A 390 21.46 -3.43 15.16
C VAL A 390 22.50 -4.26 15.91
N PRO A 391 23.28 -5.12 15.22
CA PRO A 391 24.44 -5.79 15.79
C PRO A 391 25.45 -4.80 16.37
N ALA A 392 26.18 -5.22 17.41
CA ALA A 392 27.12 -4.39 18.14
C ALA A 392 28.29 -3.90 17.26
N ASP A 393 28.66 -4.65 16.25
CA ASP A 393 29.77 -4.44 15.33
C ASP A 393 29.41 -3.61 14.07
N LEU A 394 28.22 -2.99 14.04
CA LEU A 394 27.82 -2.09 12.96
C LEU A 394 28.89 -1.01 12.74
N ALA A 395 29.33 -0.86 11.49
CA ALA A 395 30.37 0.05 11.07
C ALA A 395 29.99 0.88 9.83
N VAL A 396 30.70 1.97 9.60
CA VAL A 396 30.63 2.74 8.34
C VAL A 396 31.05 1.84 7.19
N GLY A 397 30.29 1.88 6.10
CA GLY A 397 30.47 1.02 4.93
C GLY A 397 29.62 -0.25 4.94
N ASP A 398 29.07 -0.65 6.09
CA ASP A 398 28.12 -1.78 6.14
C ASP A 398 26.89 -1.52 5.26
N VAL A 399 26.34 -2.60 4.70
CA VAL A 399 24.99 -2.59 4.16
C VAL A 399 24.01 -2.89 5.28
N ILE A 400 23.05 -2.00 5.50
CA ILE A 400 21.94 -2.16 6.44
C ILE A 400 20.63 -2.30 5.67
N ALA A 401 19.72 -3.13 6.17
CA ALA A 401 18.44 -3.37 5.53
C ALA A 401 17.26 -3.00 6.43
N THR A 402 16.15 -2.59 5.79
CA THR A 402 14.83 -2.49 6.40
C THR A 402 13.88 -3.46 5.68
N PRO A 403 13.19 -4.36 6.40
CA PRO A 403 12.24 -5.30 5.80
C PRO A 403 10.87 -4.65 5.58
N VAL A 404 9.97 -5.36 4.89
CA VAL A 404 8.56 -4.98 4.66
C VAL A 404 8.40 -3.65 3.92
N THR A 405 9.31 -3.33 3.02
CA THR A 405 9.32 -2.04 2.29
C THR A 405 8.66 -2.11 0.92
N GLY A 406 8.06 -3.25 0.53
CA GLY A 406 7.53 -3.46 -0.82
C GLY A 406 6.27 -2.68 -1.16
N ALA A 407 5.59 -2.06 -0.20
CA ALA A 407 4.41 -1.25 -0.45
C ALA A 407 4.59 0.19 0.03
N TYR A 408 4.20 1.16 -0.81
CA TYR A 408 4.22 2.59 -0.50
C TYR A 408 5.60 3.18 -0.15
N GLY A 409 6.68 2.47 -0.50
CA GLY A 409 8.05 2.98 -0.52
C GLY A 409 8.35 3.58 -1.89
N HIS A 410 8.79 2.75 -2.84
CA HIS A 410 9.12 3.18 -4.20
C HIS A 410 7.98 3.96 -4.90
N SER A 411 6.71 3.54 -4.71
CA SER A 411 5.53 4.20 -5.33
C SER A 411 5.35 5.65 -4.89
N MET A 412 5.68 5.98 -3.65
CA MET A 412 5.57 7.32 -3.08
C MET A 412 6.92 8.06 -3.09
N GLY A 413 7.92 7.48 -3.72
CA GLY A 413 9.26 8.05 -3.82
C GLY A 413 9.28 9.41 -4.52
N SER A 414 10.23 10.25 -4.15
CA SER A 414 10.39 11.61 -4.68
C SER A 414 11.86 11.92 -4.97
N ASN A 415 12.10 13.08 -5.59
CA ASN A 415 13.44 13.62 -5.80
C ASN A 415 13.75 14.76 -4.80
N TYR A 416 13.29 14.65 -3.55
CA TYR A 416 13.61 15.64 -2.54
C TYR A 416 15.14 15.79 -2.40
N ASN A 417 15.62 17.03 -2.22
CA ASN A 417 17.02 17.41 -2.33
C ASN A 417 17.74 16.94 -3.62
N LYS A 418 16.98 16.67 -4.71
CA LYS A 418 17.49 16.14 -5.99
C LYS A 418 18.20 14.78 -5.86
N VAL A 419 17.83 13.98 -4.85
CA VAL A 419 18.28 12.59 -4.72
C VAL A 419 17.62 11.75 -5.82
N LEU A 420 18.41 10.91 -6.47
CA LEU A 420 17.94 10.02 -7.53
C LEU A 420 17.06 8.89 -6.95
N ARG A 421 15.97 8.56 -7.62
CA ARG A 421 15.14 7.43 -7.23
C ARG A 421 15.91 6.11 -7.38
N PRO A 422 15.82 5.21 -6.37
CA PRO A 422 16.55 3.96 -6.36
C PRO A 422 16.03 2.95 -7.40
N PRO A 423 16.87 1.96 -7.80
CA PRO A 423 16.44 0.87 -8.65
C PRO A 423 15.60 -0.14 -7.88
N VAL A 424 14.89 -0.97 -8.67
CA VAL A 424 14.15 -2.12 -8.18
C VAL A 424 14.62 -3.38 -8.89
N VAL A 425 14.93 -4.41 -8.12
CA VAL A 425 15.35 -5.72 -8.60
C VAL A 425 14.35 -6.77 -8.12
N PHE A 426 13.91 -7.65 -9.04
CA PHE A 426 13.18 -8.88 -8.71
C PHE A 426 14.16 -10.03 -8.68
N VAL A 427 14.05 -10.89 -7.66
CA VAL A 427 14.92 -12.06 -7.48
C VAL A 427 14.10 -13.35 -7.44
N ALA A 428 14.55 -14.36 -8.17
CA ALA A 428 13.97 -15.70 -8.19
C ALA A 428 15.01 -16.71 -8.72
N ASP A 429 15.04 -17.91 -8.21
CA ASP A 429 15.81 -19.06 -8.68
C ASP A 429 17.32 -18.74 -8.91
N GLY A 430 17.90 -17.95 -8.00
CA GLY A 430 19.31 -17.54 -8.07
C GLY A 430 19.60 -16.46 -9.12
N GLN A 431 18.56 -15.85 -9.71
CA GLN A 431 18.71 -14.81 -10.72
C GLN A 431 18.12 -13.48 -10.25
N ALA A 432 18.82 -12.40 -10.55
CA ALA A 432 18.39 -11.03 -10.31
C ALA A 432 17.99 -10.36 -11.62
N ARG A 433 16.83 -9.70 -11.65
CA ARG A 433 16.32 -8.99 -12.80
C ARG A 433 16.04 -7.53 -12.45
N LEU A 434 16.79 -6.60 -13.04
CA LEU A 434 16.53 -5.16 -12.90
C LEU A 434 15.20 -4.83 -13.59
N VAL A 435 14.19 -4.42 -12.81
CA VAL A 435 12.83 -4.11 -13.31
C VAL A 435 12.54 -2.62 -13.37
N VAL A 436 13.21 -1.84 -12.52
CA VAL A 436 13.26 -0.38 -12.60
C VAL A 436 14.71 0.03 -12.41
N ARG A 437 15.29 0.74 -13.38
CA ARG A 437 16.65 1.25 -13.26
C ARG A 437 16.72 2.44 -12.29
N ARG A 438 17.89 2.69 -11.73
CA ARG A 438 18.17 3.93 -11.00
C ARG A 438 17.99 5.13 -11.95
N GLU A 439 17.45 6.22 -11.44
CA GLU A 439 17.47 7.50 -12.16
C GLU A 439 18.91 7.97 -12.37
N THR A 440 19.12 8.70 -13.44
CA THR A 440 20.37 9.41 -13.75
C THR A 440 20.20 10.90 -13.52
N MET A 441 21.29 11.66 -13.48
CA MET A 441 21.22 13.13 -13.46
C MET A 441 20.52 13.68 -14.70
N ASP A 442 20.64 13.03 -15.83
CA ASP A 442 19.95 13.43 -17.06
C ASP A 442 18.42 13.24 -16.93
N ASP A 443 17.96 12.19 -16.23
CA ASP A 443 16.52 12.03 -15.95
C ASP A 443 15.99 13.18 -15.09
N LEU A 444 16.75 13.65 -14.09
CA LEU A 444 16.36 14.79 -13.25
C LEU A 444 16.29 16.09 -14.04
N LEU A 445 17.18 16.27 -15.00
CA LEU A 445 17.27 17.48 -15.82
C LEU A 445 16.33 17.44 -17.02
N ALA A 446 15.80 16.26 -17.41
CA ALA A 446 14.99 16.10 -18.61
C ALA A 446 13.71 16.95 -18.63
N THR A 447 13.20 17.33 -17.47
CA THR A 447 11.98 18.18 -17.35
C THR A 447 12.30 19.64 -17.06
N ASP A 448 13.57 20.00 -16.84
CA ASP A 448 14.01 21.36 -16.62
C ASP A 448 14.31 22.02 -17.98
N VAL A 449 13.64 23.09 -18.27
CA VAL A 449 13.75 23.77 -19.58
C VAL A 449 14.62 25.05 -19.53
N GLY A 450 15.35 25.30 -18.44
CA GLY A 450 16.30 26.40 -18.28
C GLY A 450 15.79 27.59 -17.50
#